data_94974474df51b6549399f797e4e3ce24
#
_entry.id   94974474df51b6549399f797e4e3ce24
#
_cell.length_a   1.000
_cell.length_b   1.000
_cell.length_c   1.000
_cell.angle_alpha   90.00
_cell.angle_beta   90.00
_cell.angle_gamma   90.00
#
_symmetry.space_group_name_H-M   'P 1'
#
loop_
_entity.id
_entity.type
_entity.pdbx_description
1 polymer ?
#
loop_
_entity_poly.entity_id
_entity_poly.type
_entity_poly.pdbx_seq_one_letter_code
_entity_poly.pdbx_strand_id
1 'polypeptide(L)'
;MYRHSIPYKRKGLFIIITLPMIALYILIGSYLYSVNIINLIMYCIFFIVTILLQSYNCINWECPHIGTFCPGAGGFCVLASPVAKLLIILKVKRSENVYKIVCNCAWLCFFGIILFPVYFIYKASVLYLITYLAIIFLYFAGMMLFICPKCGAKTACPGGQFSSKIKKNKHNA
;
A
#
# COMPACT_ATOMS: atom_id res chain seq x y z
N MET A 1 24.81 -0.63 7.19
CA MET A 1 25.19 0.36 6.16
C MET A 1 24.02 0.45 5.18
N TYR A 2 23.23 1.53 5.18
CA TYR A 2 22.12 1.70 4.25
C TYR A 2 22.68 1.88 2.84
N ARG A 3 22.31 0.99 1.90
CA ARG A 3 22.60 1.18 0.47
C ARG A 3 21.99 2.50 0.02
N HIS A 4 22.67 3.21 -0.88
CA HIS A 4 22.19 4.47 -1.47
C HIS A 4 20.72 4.33 -1.91
N SER A 5 19.89 5.29 -1.48
CA SER A 5 18.48 5.35 -1.86
C SER A 5 18.38 5.54 -3.38
N ILE A 6 17.69 4.63 -4.06
CA ILE A 6 17.46 4.70 -5.50
C ILE A 6 16.12 5.37 -5.75
N PRO A 7 16.08 6.54 -6.40
CA PRO A 7 14.81 7.20 -6.71
C PRO A 7 14.04 6.40 -7.76
N TYR A 8 12.72 6.29 -7.58
CA TYR A 8 11.85 5.65 -8.55
C TYR A 8 11.73 6.50 -9.83
N LYS A 9 12.09 5.92 -10.98
CA LYS A 9 12.18 6.66 -12.25
C LYS A 9 10.84 7.01 -12.90
N ARG A 10 9.74 6.27 -12.59
CA ARG A 10 8.42 6.40 -13.26
C ARG A 10 7.36 7.02 -12.36
N LYS A 11 7.71 8.11 -11.69
CA LYS A 11 6.81 8.82 -10.77
C LYS A 11 5.47 9.22 -11.42
N GLY A 12 5.51 9.75 -12.65
CA GLY A 12 4.30 10.18 -13.35
C GLY A 12 3.30 9.05 -13.58
N LEU A 13 3.76 7.88 -14.07
CA LEU A 13 2.90 6.72 -14.27
C LEU A 13 2.28 6.23 -12.95
N PHE A 14 3.07 6.20 -11.88
CA PHE A 14 2.57 5.84 -10.56
C PHE A 14 1.50 6.82 -10.07
N ILE A 15 1.71 8.13 -10.22
CA ILE A 15 0.76 9.15 -9.81
C ILE A 15 -0.57 8.96 -10.57
N ILE A 16 -0.52 8.76 -11.89
CA ILE A 16 -1.72 8.55 -12.71
C ILE A 16 -2.52 7.32 -12.24
N ILE A 17 -1.84 6.21 -11.94
CA ILE A 17 -2.48 4.98 -11.47
C ILE A 17 -3.01 5.12 -10.03
N THR A 18 -2.34 5.92 -9.19
CA THR A 18 -2.68 6.04 -7.77
C THR A 18 -3.72 7.13 -7.51
N LEU A 19 -3.83 8.13 -8.39
CA LEU A 19 -4.77 9.24 -8.22
C LEU A 19 -6.23 8.79 -8.02
N PRO A 20 -6.79 7.86 -8.84
CA PRO A 20 -8.14 7.36 -8.62
C PRO A 20 -8.33 6.67 -7.26
N MET A 21 -7.30 5.99 -6.79
CA MET A 21 -7.33 5.33 -5.48
C MET A 21 -7.32 6.33 -4.32
N ILE A 22 -6.53 7.41 -4.43
CA ILE A 22 -6.54 8.50 -3.44
C ILE A 22 -7.90 9.19 -3.42
N ALA A 23 -8.46 9.50 -4.60
CA ALA A 23 -9.80 10.08 -4.70
C ALA A 23 -10.85 9.17 -4.05
N LEU A 24 -10.76 7.86 -4.30
CA LEU A 24 -11.64 6.86 -3.69
C LEU A 24 -11.54 6.87 -2.16
N TYR A 25 -10.34 6.93 -1.59
CA TYR A 25 -10.15 7.01 -0.14
C TYR A 25 -10.80 8.25 0.47
N ILE A 26 -10.67 9.40 -0.19
CA ILE A 26 -11.28 10.66 0.25
C ILE A 26 -12.80 10.58 0.17
N LEU A 27 -13.36 10.07 -0.93
CA LEU A 27 -14.81 9.90 -1.10
C LEU A 27 -15.41 8.96 -0.04
N ILE A 28 -14.73 7.83 0.22
CA ILE A 28 -15.16 6.91 1.27
C ILE A 28 -15.09 7.56 2.65
N GLY A 29 -13.99 8.26 2.96
CA GLY A 29 -13.87 8.98 4.21
C GLY A 29 -15.00 10.00 4.42
N SER A 30 -15.32 10.78 3.39
CA SER A 30 -16.42 11.73 3.40
C SER A 30 -17.78 11.05 3.59
N TYR A 31 -17.99 9.91 2.91
CA TYR A 31 -19.21 9.12 3.06
C TYR A 31 -19.35 8.54 4.48
N LEU A 32 -18.28 7.92 5.01
CA LEU A 32 -18.29 7.38 6.37
C LEU A 32 -18.52 8.46 7.42
N TYR A 33 -17.99 9.68 7.20
CA TYR A 33 -18.27 10.83 8.04
C TYR A 33 -19.78 11.18 8.05
N SER A 34 -20.44 11.17 6.88
CA SER A 34 -21.87 11.45 6.77
C SER A 34 -22.76 10.39 7.45
N VAL A 35 -22.26 9.15 7.53
CA VAL A 35 -22.97 8.06 8.23
C VAL A 35 -22.78 8.16 9.75
N ASN A 36 -21.53 8.24 10.22
CA ASN A 36 -21.19 8.42 11.62
C ASN A 36 -19.69 8.76 11.76
N ILE A 37 -19.40 9.76 12.61
CA ILE A 37 -18.02 10.18 12.89
C ILE A 37 -17.13 9.03 13.44
N ILE A 38 -17.72 8.09 14.19
CA ILE A 38 -17.02 6.93 14.74
C ILE A 38 -16.47 6.06 13.61
N ASN A 39 -17.22 5.87 12.52
CA ASN A 39 -16.79 5.09 11.36
C ASN A 39 -15.60 5.76 10.66
N LEU A 40 -15.61 7.08 10.55
CA LEU A 40 -14.46 7.83 10.02
C LEU A 40 -13.23 7.65 10.92
N ILE A 41 -13.39 7.77 12.24
CA ILE A 41 -12.29 7.60 13.20
C ILE A 41 -11.68 6.20 13.06
N MET A 42 -12.49 5.14 13.03
CA MET A 42 -12.03 3.76 12.83
C MET A 42 -11.28 3.60 11.51
N TYR A 43 -11.80 4.18 10.43
CA TYR A 43 -11.18 4.16 9.13
C TYR A 43 -9.81 4.86 9.13
N CYS A 44 -9.70 6.02 9.76
CA CYS A 44 -8.44 6.75 9.94
C CYS A 44 -7.42 5.97 10.78
N ILE A 45 -7.88 5.26 11.83
CA ILE A 45 -7.01 4.39 12.63
C ILE A 45 -6.39 3.30 11.77
N PHE A 46 -7.17 2.61 10.93
CA PHE A 46 -6.63 1.61 9.99
C PHE A 46 -5.56 2.21 9.07
N PHE A 47 -5.77 3.44 8.57
CA PHE A 47 -4.78 4.14 7.74
C PHE A 47 -3.48 4.40 8.49
N ILE A 48 -3.57 5.00 9.67
CA ILE A 48 -2.38 5.37 10.48
C ILE A 48 -1.61 4.11 10.86
N VAL A 49 -2.30 3.07 11.34
CA VAL A 49 -1.69 1.81 11.73
C VAL A 49 -1.02 1.14 10.52
N THR A 50 -1.68 1.12 9.35
CA THR A 50 -1.09 0.57 8.13
C THR A 50 0.20 1.30 7.74
N ILE A 51 0.23 2.64 7.80
CA ILE A 51 1.43 3.43 7.49
C ILE A 51 2.57 3.08 8.46
N LEU A 52 2.29 3.01 9.76
CA LEU A 52 3.29 2.70 10.78
C LEU A 52 3.87 1.29 10.61
N LEU A 53 2.99 0.28 10.46
CA LEU A 53 3.41 -1.10 10.26
C LEU A 53 4.18 -1.28 8.94
N GLN A 54 3.74 -0.61 7.87
CA GLN A 54 4.43 -0.65 6.59
C GLN A 54 5.79 0.04 6.64
N SER A 55 5.94 1.09 7.44
CA SER A 55 7.23 1.75 7.66
C SER A 55 8.25 0.80 8.31
N TYR A 56 7.83 0.00 9.28
CA TYR A 56 8.65 -1.03 9.89
C TYR A 56 9.03 -2.14 8.90
N ASN A 57 8.08 -2.58 8.05
CA ASN A 57 8.35 -3.54 6.98
C ASN A 57 9.39 -3.00 5.98
N CYS A 58 9.33 -1.73 5.61
CA CYS A 58 10.33 -1.10 4.73
C CYS A 58 11.75 -1.20 5.31
N ILE A 59 11.91 -1.05 6.63
CA ILE A 59 13.20 -1.17 7.32
C ILE A 59 13.72 -2.62 7.23
N ASN A 60 12.85 -3.60 7.48
CA ASN A 60 13.25 -5.00 7.47
C ASN A 60 13.58 -5.50 6.06
N TRP A 61 12.87 -5.03 5.03
CA TRP A 61 13.16 -5.37 3.63
C TRP A 61 14.38 -4.65 3.05
N GLU A 62 15.03 -3.79 3.83
CA GLU A 62 16.12 -2.94 3.31
C GLU A 62 15.71 -2.20 2.03
N CYS A 63 14.48 -1.69 2.01
CA CYS A 63 13.89 -1.12 0.83
C CYS A 63 14.77 0.00 0.26
N PRO A 64 15.18 -0.07 -1.02
CA PRO A 64 16.07 0.94 -1.62
C PRO A 64 15.40 2.31 -1.78
N HIS A 65 14.08 2.40 -1.56
CA HIS A 65 13.32 3.64 -1.68
C HIS A 65 13.08 4.37 -0.34
N ILE A 66 13.68 3.90 0.77
CA ILE A 66 13.54 4.58 2.09
C ILE A 66 14.05 6.01 1.99
N GLY A 67 13.23 6.96 2.44
CA GLY A 67 13.51 8.40 2.37
C GLY A 67 13.35 9.00 0.98
N THR A 68 12.91 8.22 -0.02
CA THR A 68 12.57 8.67 -1.36
C THR A 68 11.16 8.26 -1.74
N PHE A 69 10.73 8.60 -2.95
CA PHE A 69 9.42 8.21 -3.46
C PHE A 69 9.36 6.68 -3.69
N CYS A 70 8.47 5.99 -2.96
CA CYS A 70 8.24 4.57 -3.07
C CYS A 70 6.87 4.29 -3.69
N PRO A 71 6.79 3.55 -4.81
CA PRO A 71 5.54 3.25 -5.50
C PRO A 71 4.80 2.02 -4.92
N GLY A 72 4.98 1.70 -3.66
CA GLY A 72 4.43 0.46 -3.08
C GLY A 72 3.04 0.61 -2.47
N ALA A 73 2.42 -0.55 -2.24
CA ALA A 73 1.25 -0.80 -1.38
C ALA A 73 0.17 0.29 -1.37
N GLY A 74 -0.55 0.48 -2.47
CA GLY A 74 -1.73 1.34 -2.48
C GLY A 74 -1.49 2.83 -2.25
N GLY A 75 -0.26 3.32 -2.48
CA GLY A 75 0.12 4.69 -2.16
C GLY A 75 0.63 4.88 -0.71
N PHE A 76 0.37 3.94 0.18
CA PHE A 76 0.81 4.03 1.59
C PHE A 76 2.33 4.13 1.73
N CYS A 77 3.10 3.50 0.86
CA CYS A 77 4.56 3.55 0.91
C CYS A 77 5.12 4.95 0.63
N VAL A 78 4.38 5.84 -0.01
CA VAL A 78 4.77 7.25 -0.16
C VAL A 78 4.87 7.91 1.21
N LEU A 79 3.91 7.65 2.09
CA LEU A 79 3.90 8.15 3.47
C LEU A 79 4.78 7.30 4.41
N ALA A 80 4.80 5.98 4.21
CA ALA A 80 5.60 5.06 5.03
C ALA A 80 7.12 5.25 4.84
N SER A 81 7.57 5.66 3.65
CA SER A 81 8.99 5.86 3.36
C SER A 81 9.66 6.94 4.23
N PRO A 82 9.12 8.15 4.40
CA PRO A 82 9.68 9.14 5.32
C PRO A 82 9.58 8.71 6.79
N VAL A 83 8.49 8.04 7.18
CA VAL A 83 8.35 7.50 8.55
C VAL A 83 9.39 6.40 8.80
N ALA A 84 9.65 5.52 7.83
CA ALA A 84 10.71 4.52 7.93
C ALA A 84 12.09 5.17 8.13
N LYS A 85 12.38 6.28 7.42
CA LYS A 85 13.61 7.05 7.64
C LYS A 85 13.70 7.59 9.07
N LEU A 86 12.60 8.10 9.62
CA LEU A 86 12.54 8.55 11.01
C LEU A 86 12.81 7.41 12.00
N LEU A 87 12.20 6.25 11.80
CA LEU A 87 12.41 5.07 12.65
C LEU A 87 13.87 4.58 12.62
N ILE A 88 14.57 4.74 11.49
CA ILE A 88 16.01 4.45 11.40
C ILE A 88 16.83 5.43 12.25
N ILE A 89 16.51 6.72 12.18
CA ILE A 89 17.16 7.75 13.00
C ILE A 89 16.96 7.45 14.49
N LEU A 90 15.77 6.97 14.86
CA LEU A 90 15.45 6.53 16.23
C LEU A 90 16.07 5.18 16.60
N LYS A 91 16.93 4.60 15.75
CA LYS A 91 17.66 3.35 15.98
C LYS A 91 16.75 2.15 16.31
N VAL A 92 15.56 2.09 15.72
CA VAL A 92 14.65 0.96 15.86
C VAL A 92 15.34 -0.30 15.36
N LYS A 93 15.45 -1.31 16.24
CA LYS A 93 16.12 -2.58 15.93
C LYS A 93 15.27 -3.44 15.00
N ARG A 94 15.93 -4.10 14.06
CA ARG A 94 15.32 -5.13 13.22
C ARG A 94 15.20 -6.43 14.03
N SER A 95 14.08 -7.11 13.85
CA SER A 95 13.85 -8.42 14.45
C SER A 95 13.01 -9.25 13.49
N GLU A 96 13.51 -10.44 13.14
CA GLU A 96 12.80 -11.32 12.21
C GLU A 96 11.46 -11.81 12.76
N ASN A 97 11.39 -12.12 14.04
CA ASN A 97 10.16 -12.57 14.68
C ASN A 97 9.11 -11.45 14.73
N VAL A 98 9.53 -10.24 15.13
CA VAL A 98 8.65 -9.05 15.12
C VAL A 98 8.20 -8.72 13.72
N TYR A 99 9.08 -8.83 12.72
CA TYR A 99 8.77 -8.58 11.32
C TYR A 99 7.62 -9.48 10.82
N LYS A 100 7.63 -10.78 11.09
CA LYS A 100 6.57 -11.70 10.65
C LYS A 100 5.19 -11.27 11.18
N ILE A 101 5.13 -10.90 12.46
CA ILE A 101 3.90 -10.43 13.10
C ILE A 101 3.46 -9.09 12.47
N VAL A 102 4.37 -8.13 12.38
CA VAL A 102 4.10 -6.80 11.83
C VAL A 102 3.66 -6.87 10.37
N CYS A 103 4.27 -7.75 9.57
CA CYS A 103 3.88 -7.95 8.17
C CYS A 103 2.43 -8.47 8.06
N ASN A 104 2.06 -9.48 8.87
CA ASN A 104 0.70 -10.01 8.87
C ASN A 104 -0.31 -8.95 9.37
N CYS A 105 0.01 -8.22 10.43
CA CYS A 105 -0.84 -7.14 10.93
C CYS A 105 -0.99 -6.02 9.88
N ALA A 106 0.07 -5.66 9.16
CA ALA A 106 0.01 -4.67 8.09
C ALA A 106 -0.94 -5.10 6.97
N TRP A 107 -0.91 -6.37 6.58
CA TRP A 107 -1.85 -6.92 5.61
C TRP A 107 -3.28 -6.93 6.13
N LEU A 108 -3.51 -7.33 7.37
CA LEU A 108 -4.85 -7.30 7.99
C LEU A 108 -5.42 -5.88 8.04
N CYS A 109 -4.62 -4.89 8.47
CA CYS A 109 -5.06 -3.49 8.48
C CYS A 109 -5.31 -2.96 7.07
N PHE A 110 -4.49 -3.33 6.09
CA PHE A 110 -4.68 -2.95 4.70
C PHE A 110 -5.97 -3.54 4.11
N PHE A 111 -6.25 -4.83 4.37
CA PHE A 111 -7.54 -5.41 4.01
C PHE A 111 -8.69 -4.78 4.81
N GLY A 112 -8.47 -4.39 6.05
CA GLY A 112 -9.43 -3.63 6.85
C GLY A 112 -9.85 -2.33 6.16
N ILE A 113 -8.90 -1.55 5.61
CA ILE A 113 -9.21 -0.33 4.85
C ILE A 113 -10.09 -0.61 3.64
N ILE A 114 -9.87 -1.75 2.97
CA ILE A 114 -10.64 -2.14 1.77
C ILE A 114 -11.99 -2.73 2.15
N LEU A 115 -12.06 -3.60 3.14
CA LEU A 115 -13.27 -4.37 3.45
C LEU A 115 -14.23 -3.62 4.39
N PHE A 116 -13.71 -2.78 5.29
CA PHE A 116 -14.54 -2.02 6.23
C PHE A 116 -15.61 -1.16 5.54
N PRO A 117 -15.31 -0.40 4.47
CA PRO A 117 -16.33 0.39 3.77
C PRO A 117 -17.35 -0.44 2.99
N VAL A 118 -17.03 -1.68 2.61
CA VAL A 118 -17.89 -2.53 1.76
C VAL A 118 -19.29 -2.66 2.32
N TYR A 119 -19.42 -2.88 3.62
CA TYR A 119 -20.72 -2.99 4.28
C TYR A 119 -21.57 -1.74 4.12
N PHE A 120 -20.98 -0.56 4.32
CA PHE A 120 -21.67 0.73 4.23
C PHE A 120 -22.01 1.08 2.78
N ILE A 121 -21.09 0.83 1.85
CA ILE A 121 -21.30 1.06 0.42
C ILE A 121 -22.40 0.14 -0.13
N TYR A 122 -22.40 -1.14 0.28
CA TYR A 122 -23.46 -2.09 -0.08
C TYR A 122 -24.83 -1.61 0.38
N LYS A 123 -24.95 -1.10 1.60
CA LYS A 123 -26.22 -0.52 2.12
C LYS A 123 -26.68 0.71 1.35
N ALA A 124 -25.74 1.48 0.78
CA ALA A 124 -26.08 2.66 -0.01
C ALA A 124 -26.57 2.27 -1.41
N SER A 125 -25.81 1.46 -2.13
CA SER A 125 -26.17 0.96 -3.48
C SER A 125 -25.23 -0.15 -3.93
N VAL A 126 -25.79 -1.18 -4.56
CA VAL A 126 -25.02 -2.25 -5.20
C VAL A 126 -24.15 -1.72 -6.35
N LEU A 127 -24.64 -0.70 -7.07
CA LEU A 127 -23.87 -0.08 -8.16
C LEU A 127 -22.60 0.60 -7.63
N TYR A 128 -22.69 1.30 -6.51
CA TYR A 128 -21.51 1.90 -5.89
C TYR A 128 -20.51 0.85 -5.43
N LEU A 129 -20.99 -0.29 -4.92
CA LEU A 129 -20.11 -1.40 -4.53
C LEU A 129 -19.37 -1.98 -5.73
N ILE A 130 -20.05 -2.21 -6.86
CA ILE A 130 -19.42 -2.72 -8.09
C ILE A 130 -18.36 -1.75 -8.58
N THR A 131 -18.68 -0.45 -8.62
CA THR A 131 -17.73 0.59 -9.03
C THR A 131 -16.51 0.64 -8.10
N TYR A 132 -16.74 0.56 -6.79
CA TYR A 132 -15.68 0.50 -5.78
C TYR A 132 -14.73 -0.67 -6.00
N LEU A 133 -15.26 -1.87 -6.14
CA LEU A 133 -14.47 -3.09 -6.36
C LEU A 133 -13.74 -3.04 -7.72
N ALA A 134 -14.36 -2.49 -8.75
CA ALA A 134 -13.74 -2.33 -10.07
C ALA A 134 -12.52 -1.38 -10.00
N ILE A 135 -12.63 -0.24 -9.31
CA ILE A 135 -11.50 0.70 -9.14
C ILE A 135 -10.35 0.03 -8.39
N ILE A 136 -10.64 -0.69 -7.30
CA ILE A 136 -9.62 -1.42 -6.55
C ILE A 136 -8.94 -2.47 -7.43
N PHE A 137 -9.71 -3.26 -8.16
CA PHE A 137 -9.18 -4.29 -9.05
C PHE A 137 -8.28 -3.70 -10.13
N LEU A 138 -8.73 -2.64 -10.81
CA LEU A 138 -7.96 -1.93 -11.84
C LEU A 138 -6.67 -1.33 -11.27
N TYR A 139 -6.74 -0.78 -10.06
CA TYR A 139 -5.56 -0.27 -9.37
C TYR A 139 -4.52 -1.38 -9.14
N PHE A 140 -4.92 -2.51 -8.55
CA PHE A 140 -4.00 -3.62 -8.30
C PHE A 140 -3.47 -4.23 -9.60
N ALA A 141 -4.30 -4.40 -10.62
CA ALA A 141 -3.88 -4.86 -11.94
C ALA A 141 -2.85 -3.90 -12.55
N GLY A 142 -3.11 -2.60 -12.51
CA GLY A 142 -2.18 -1.57 -12.99
C GLY A 142 -0.85 -1.58 -12.25
N MET A 143 -0.87 -1.70 -10.92
CA MET A 143 0.33 -1.83 -10.11
C MET A 143 1.15 -3.07 -10.48
N MET A 144 0.51 -4.23 -10.57
CA MET A 144 1.16 -5.50 -10.89
C MET A 144 1.75 -5.55 -12.29
N LEU A 145 1.07 -4.98 -13.28
CA LEU A 145 1.48 -5.03 -14.68
C LEU A 145 2.53 -3.97 -15.04
N PHE A 146 2.41 -2.75 -14.51
CA PHE A 146 3.19 -1.61 -14.97
C PHE A 146 4.23 -1.11 -13.98
N ILE A 147 3.95 -1.18 -12.68
CA ILE A 147 4.79 -0.59 -11.64
C ILE A 147 5.74 -1.62 -11.00
N CYS A 148 5.18 -2.71 -10.45
CA CYS A 148 5.95 -3.72 -9.71
C CYS A 148 7.10 -4.37 -10.51
N PRO A 149 6.96 -4.71 -11.82
CA PRO A 149 8.04 -5.34 -12.57
C PRO A 149 9.28 -4.47 -12.75
N LYS A 150 9.11 -3.15 -12.64
CA LYS A 150 10.15 -2.14 -12.84
C LYS A 150 10.60 -1.45 -11.55
N CYS A 151 10.09 -1.92 -10.41
CA CYS A 151 10.47 -1.42 -9.10
C CYS A 151 11.85 -1.99 -8.68
N GLY A 152 12.71 -1.13 -8.10
CA GLY A 152 14.01 -1.53 -7.57
C GLY A 152 13.91 -2.52 -6.40
N ALA A 153 12.78 -2.56 -5.70
CA ALA A 153 12.51 -3.47 -4.59
C ALA A 153 11.82 -4.79 -5.00
N LYS A 154 11.73 -5.11 -6.30
CA LYS A 154 10.98 -6.26 -6.83
C LYS A 154 11.39 -7.62 -6.25
N THR A 155 12.64 -7.76 -5.80
CA THR A 155 13.16 -9.02 -5.22
C THR A 155 12.87 -9.15 -3.73
N ALA A 156 12.75 -8.03 -3.01
CA ALA A 156 12.52 -7.99 -1.58
C ALA A 156 11.02 -7.85 -1.23
N CYS A 157 10.26 -7.11 -2.06
CA CYS A 157 8.84 -6.84 -1.83
C CYS A 157 7.96 -8.01 -2.32
N PRO A 158 7.00 -8.53 -1.52
CA PRO A 158 6.08 -9.61 -1.93
C PRO A 158 5.33 -9.33 -3.23
N GLY A 159 4.84 -8.09 -3.43
CA GLY A 159 4.17 -7.69 -4.68
C GLY A 159 5.09 -7.75 -5.91
N GLY A 160 6.35 -7.39 -5.75
CA GLY A 160 7.36 -7.49 -6.81
C GLY A 160 7.70 -8.95 -7.15
N GLN A 161 7.83 -9.81 -6.14
CA GLN A 161 8.06 -11.24 -6.32
C GLN A 161 6.90 -11.91 -7.07
N PHE A 162 5.66 -11.60 -6.69
CA PHE A 162 4.46 -12.11 -7.37
C PHE A 162 4.40 -11.66 -8.84
N SER A 163 4.62 -10.37 -9.10
CA SER A 163 4.65 -9.82 -10.45
C SER A 163 5.74 -10.45 -11.33
N SER A 164 6.91 -10.75 -10.77
CA SER A 164 7.98 -11.41 -11.52
C SER A 164 7.66 -12.87 -11.87
N LYS A 165 6.93 -13.60 -11.00
CA LYS A 165 6.44 -14.96 -11.29
C LYS A 165 5.44 -14.98 -12.45
N ILE A 166 4.49 -14.04 -12.47
CA ILE A 166 3.51 -13.90 -13.58
C ILE A 166 4.24 -13.69 -14.91
N LYS A 167 5.26 -12.82 -14.93
CA LYS A 167 6.02 -12.54 -16.15
C LYS A 167 6.81 -13.76 -16.63
N LYS A 168 7.38 -14.56 -15.72
CA LYS A 168 8.14 -15.76 -16.07
C LYS A 168 7.27 -16.85 -16.70
N ASN A 169 6.05 -17.04 -16.18
CA ASN A 169 5.10 -18.00 -16.74
C ASN A 169 4.62 -17.61 -18.16
N LYS A 170 4.55 -16.30 -18.47
CA LYS A 170 4.14 -15.81 -19.80
C LYS A 170 5.23 -16.00 -20.87
N HIS A 171 6.48 -16.23 -20.51
CA HIS A 171 7.56 -16.53 -21.44
C HIS A 171 7.73 -18.03 -21.70
N ASN A 172 7.13 -18.88 -20.86
CA ASN A 172 7.23 -20.34 -20.96
C ASN A 172 5.96 -20.98 -21.56
N ALA A 173 4.93 -20.18 -21.89
CA ALA A 173 3.71 -20.56 -22.62
C ALA A 173 3.74 -19.99 -24.05
#